data_90d6d89e9d8beda038a64e6cef0d3a54
#
_entry.id   90d6d89e9d8beda038a64e6cef0d3a54
#
_cell.length_a   1.000
_cell.length_b   1.000
_cell.length_c   1.000
_cell.angle_alpha   90.00
_cell.angle_beta   90.00
_cell.angle_gamma   90.00
#
_symmetry.space_group_name_H-M   'P 1'
#
loop_
_entity.id
_entity.type
_entity.pdbx_description
1 polymer ?
#
loop_
_entity_poly.entity_id
_entity_poly.type
_entity_poly.pdbx_seq_one_letter_code
_entity_poly.pdbx_strand_id
1 'polypeptide(L)'
;MPSRYMKPISTFLLLILGTNLLLADRIHFNDGRPPKEGKVMLETPGLLELKWEKRPGIFQTDRYLKTNIERVEIDTKEDIQFRNMGKLVPTPDRLTPEDYQRRIAKCTAFLDIFPNGAHAPKAQIILESLQQEYKMATAGGLKLDNKWIKPEARERDAYAIDAGMEYSDMLAAKDSSNLMMTMRHFEKISSDFAASENYAKARETAIDTLKTYGPILQRQVGQVQFKRQDRERARATLPANVRAQNKAAQDRADADYLKRVGRETSELKTKWLSLNEYHSDPMRKVLNSVKNTLTALEKEAPAEKEPFAGSLHRDAWDAVRSGDIETGEEILKQLKSLKIPVRYLERLEEALTPPEEPEPEPQPEPEPEPEPEPEPEPEPEPKPGPKDGEDPATNTASPADASPQEVKPKGSSKTQVILVIVLVLVILGALAAALLGKKKK
;
A
#
# COMPACT_ATOMS: atom_id res chain seq x y z
N MET A 1 1.31 -30.63 -14.38
CA MET A 1 2.40 -29.80 -14.95
C MET A 1 1.98 -28.35 -14.84
N PRO A 2 2.50 -27.54 -13.93
CA PRO A 2 2.15 -26.12 -13.86
C PRO A 2 3.17 -25.31 -14.65
N SER A 3 2.63 -24.51 -15.57
CA SER A 3 3.34 -23.55 -16.41
C SER A 3 3.91 -22.40 -15.57
N ARG A 4 5.23 -22.25 -15.65
CA ARG A 4 5.98 -21.12 -15.08
C ARG A 4 5.74 -19.87 -15.93
N TYR A 5 4.99 -18.92 -15.43
CA TYR A 5 5.03 -17.54 -15.91
C TYR A 5 6.01 -16.75 -15.04
N MET A 6 7.26 -16.71 -15.46
CA MET A 6 8.20 -15.66 -15.05
C MET A 6 7.78 -14.36 -15.76
N LYS A 7 7.24 -13.40 -15.02
CA LYS A 7 7.13 -11.99 -15.49
C LYS A 7 8.47 -11.29 -15.28
N PRO A 8 8.95 -10.54 -16.27
CA PRO A 8 10.23 -9.86 -16.17
C PRO A 8 10.15 -8.73 -15.16
N ILE A 9 11.05 -8.77 -14.17
CA ILE A 9 11.43 -7.62 -13.35
C ILE A 9 12.26 -6.74 -14.27
N SER A 10 11.62 -5.82 -14.95
CA SER A 10 12.32 -4.84 -15.79
C SER A 10 11.83 -3.46 -15.46
N THR A 11 12.79 -2.60 -15.06
CA THR A 11 12.81 -1.17 -15.26
C THR A 11 11.92 -0.32 -14.35
N PHE A 12 12.27 -0.29 -13.05
CA PHE A 12 11.96 0.86 -12.20
C PHE A 12 13.27 1.53 -11.68
N LEU A 13 14.21 1.67 -12.60
CA LEU A 13 15.45 2.38 -12.35
C LEU A 13 15.48 3.61 -13.26
N LEU A 14 14.73 4.66 -12.97
CA LEU A 14 15.00 6.02 -13.44
C LEU A 14 13.92 7.00 -12.99
N LEU A 15 13.99 7.45 -11.76
CA LEU A 15 13.46 8.77 -11.38
C LEU A 15 14.10 9.25 -10.06
N ILE A 16 15.43 9.13 -9.98
CA ILE A 16 16.25 9.88 -9.01
C ILE A 16 17.08 10.90 -9.78
N LEU A 17 16.37 11.79 -10.46
CA LEU A 17 16.96 12.99 -11.05
C LEU A 17 16.06 14.16 -10.66
N GLY A 18 16.32 14.74 -9.49
CA GLY A 18 15.60 15.96 -9.13
C GLY A 18 15.62 16.40 -7.68
N THR A 19 16.40 15.75 -6.80
CA THR A 19 16.66 16.33 -5.49
C THR A 19 18.16 16.35 -5.22
N ASN A 20 18.86 17.25 -5.93
CA ASN A 20 20.16 17.74 -5.50
C ASN A 20 19.94 18.64 -4.28
N LEU A 21 19.49 18.07 -3.18
CA LEU A 21 19.31 18.79 -1.95
C LEU A 21 19.87 17.96 -0.81
N LEU A 22 20.76 18.66 -0.14
CA LEU A 22 21.30 18.37 1.18
C LEU A 22 22.56 17.52 1.22
N LEU A 23 23.57 17.96 0.49
CA LEU A 23 24.93 17.95 1.00
C LEU A 23 24.95 19.07 2.06
N ALA A 24 24.63 18.77 3.28
CA ALA A 24 24.64 19.77 4.32
C ALA A 24 25.81 19.50 5.23
N ASP A 25 27.00 19.95 4.79
CA ASP A 25 28.10 20.14 5.71
C ASP A 25 27.61 21.05 6.84
N ARG A 26 28.09 20.82 8.05
CA ARG A 26 27.65 21.57 9.22
C ARG A 26 28.81 22.28 9.87
N ILE A 27 28.64 23.59 10.09
CA ILE A 27 29.64 24.42 10.79
C ILE A 27 29.14 24.66 12.21
N HIS A 28 29.96 24.31 13.19
CA HIS A 28 29.74 24.63 14.61
C HIS A 28 30.61 25.84 14.96
N PHE A 29 30.07 26.76 15.77
CA PHE A 29 30.73 28.02 16.11
C PHE A 29 31.15 28.05 17.56
N ASN A 30 32.29 28.71 17.86
CA ASN A 30 32.83 28.85 19.20
C ASN A 30 32.02 29.75 20.11
N ASP A 31 31.14 30.59 19.55
CA ASP A 31 30.31 31.54 20.28
C ASP A 31 28.93 31.01 20.73
N GLY A 32 28.72 29.69 20.58
CA GLY A 32 27.50 29.03 21.03
C GLY A 32 26.24 29.28 20.20
N ARG A 33 26.36 29.98 19.06
CA ARG A 33 25.26 30.09 18.11
C ARG A 33 24.93 28.71 17.51
N PRO A 34 23.66 28.50 17.04
CA PRO A 34 23.29 27.23 16.45
C PRO A 34 24.14 26.89 15.22
N PRO A 35 24.42 25.61 15.00
CA PRO A 35 25.15 25.17 13.81
C PRO A 35 24.47 25.61 12.53
N LYS A 36 25.29 25.90 11.50
CA LYS A 36 24.77 26.31 10.19
C LYS A 36 25.01 25.20 9.16
N GLU A 37 23.94 24.81 8.49
CA GLU A 37 23.95 23.77 7.46
C GLU A 37 24.11 24.39 6.07
N GLY A 38 24.91 23.73 5.22
CA GLY A 38 25.14 24.15 3.83
C GLY A 38 26.21 23.30 3.20
N LYS A 39 26.68 23.67 2.03
CA LYS A 39 27.81 23.03 1.36
C LYS A 39 29.05 23.85 1.53
N VAL A 40 30.12 23.29 2.07
CA VAL A 40 31.44 23.91 2.10
C VAL A 40 31.99 23.98 0.68
N MET A 41 32.19 25.22 0.19
CA MET A 41 32.63 25.48 -1.16
C MET A 41 34.15 25.70 -1.22
N LEU A 42 34.71 26.32 -0.17
CA LEU A 42 36.13 26.60 -0.03
C LEU A 42 36.51 26.51 1.45
N GLU A 43 37.63 25.86 1.71
CA GLU A 43 38.26 25.82 3.03
C GLU A 43 39.74 26.14 2.87
N THR A 44 40.19 27.18 3.56
CA THR A 44 41.58 27.60 3.66
C THR A 44 42.00 27.65 5.13
N PRO A 45 43.31 27.84 5.46
CA PRO A 45 43.73 27.95 6.85
C PRO A 45 43.03 29.05 7.65
N GLY A 46 42.56 30.13 7.01
CA GLY A 46 41.96 31.29 7.68
C GLY A 46 40.47 31.50 7.41
N LEU A 47 39.91 30.88 6.37
CA LEU A 47 38.58 31.19 5.89
C LEU A 47 37.83 29.92 5.44
N LEU A 48 36.51 29.90 5.67
CA LEU A 48 35.58 28.89 5.15
C LEU A 48 34.40 29.57 4.44
N GLU A 49 34.11 29.13 3.23
CA GLU A 49 32.91 29.54 2.49
C GLU A 49 31.85 28.46 2.53
N LEU A 50 30.62 28.80 3.01
CA LEU A 50 29.48 27.92 3.08
C LEU A 50 28.39 28.44 2.15
N LYS A 51 27.95 27.62 1.20
CA LYS A 51 26.75 27.84 0.39
C LYS A 51 25.57 27.18 1.07
N TRP A 52 24.56 27.96 1.43
CA TRP A 52 23.37 27.45 2.15
C TRP A 52 22.10 27.98 1.51
N GLU A 53 20.99 27.27 1.75
CA GLU A 53 19.69 27.65 1.21
C GLU A 53 18.98 28.62 2.17
N LYS A 54 18.82 29.87 1.76
CA LYS A 54 18.16 30.92 2.53
C LYS A 54 16.63 30.81 2.47
N ARG A 55 16.11 30.36 1.33
CA ARG A 55 14.71 30.04 1.05
C ARG A 55 14.68 28.95 -0.03
N PRO A 56 13.59 28.19 -0.16
CA PRO A 56 13.48 27.18 -1.19
C PRO A 56 13.93 27.66 -2.56
N GLY A 57 15.02 27.05 -3.10
CA GLY A 57 15.63 27.41 -4.39
C GLY A 57 16.51 28.66 -4.39
N ILE A 58 16.67 29.39 -3.27
CA ILE A 58 17.52 30.60 -3.18
C ILE A 58 18.73 30.30 -2.30
N PHE A 59 19.89 30.25 -2.90
CA PHE A 59 21.16 30.00 -2.22
C PHE A 59 21.94 31.27 -1.94
N GLN A 60 22.59 31.31 -0.78
CA GLN A 60 23.50 32.35 -0.36
C GLN A 60 24.84 31.72 0.02
N THR A 61 25.96 32.39 -0.30
CA THR A 61 27.29 31.99 0.17
C THR A 61 27.79 32.96 1.21
N ASP A 62 28.07 32.44 2.40
CA ASP A 62 28.64 33.22 3.50
C ASP A 62 30.07 32.78 3.75
N ARG A 63 30.88 33.72 4.24
CA ARG A 63 32.29 33.54 4.60
C ARG A 63 32.45 33.61 6.10
N TYR A 64 33.17 32.65 6.65
CA TYR A 64 33.44 32.54 8.08
C TYR A 64 34.94 32.46 8.31
N LEU A 65 35.43 33.26 9.29
CA LEU A 65 36.79 33.11 9.78
C LEU A 65 36.91 31.80 10.55
N LYS A 66 37.95 31.03 10.29
CA LYS A 66 38.18 29.75 11.01
C LYS A 66 38.34 29.91 12.51
N THR A 67 38.82 31.08 12.96
CA THR A 67 38.89 31.41 14.39
C THR A 67 37.56 31.41 15.10
N ASN A 68 36.45 31.55 14.37
CA ASN A 68 35.08 31.55 14.89
C ASN A 68 34.39 30.18 14.77
N ILE A 69 35.10 29.22 14.20
CA ILE A 69 34.57 27.87 13.93
C ILE A 69 35.19 26.90 14.96
N GLU A 70 34.34 26.21 15.70
CA GLU A 70 34.72 25.15 16.61
C GLU A 70 35.13 23.89 15.83
N ARG A 71 34.22 23.45 14.94
CA ARG A 71 34.39 22.27 14.08
C ARG A 71 33.58 22.36 12.80
N VAL A 72 34.03 21.65 11.79
CA VAL A 72 33.32 21.45 10.52
C VAL A 72 33.04 19.97 10.38
N GLU A 73 31.76 19.64 10.21
CA GLU A 73 31.31 18.31 9.88
C GLU A 73 31.03 18.29 8.38
N ILE A 74 31.81 17.53 7.63
CA ILE A 74 31.61 17.36 6.19
C ILE A 74 30.86 16.05 5.97
N ASP A 75 29.66 16.15 5.42
CA ASP A 75 28.89 14.96 5.07
C ASP A 75 29.56 14.18 3.94
N THR A 76 29.94 12.98 4.21
CA THR A 76 30.39 12.04 3.18
C THR A 76 29.22 11.58 2.30
N LYS A 77 29.51 10.98 1.15
CA LYS A 77 28.45 10.34 0.33
C LYS A 77 27.69 9.28 1.13
N GLU A 78 28.38 8.58 2.02
CA GLU A 78 27.80 7.59 2.90
C GLU A 78 26.81 8.22 3.89
N ASP A 79 27.19 9.30 4.59
CA ASP A 79 26.32 10.02 5.54
C ASP A 79 25.01 10.45 4.87
N ILE A 80 25.13 10.98 3.66
CA ILE A 80 24.00 11.43 2.86
C ILE A 80 23.09 10.25 2.50
N GLN A 81 23.66 9.15 2.01
CA GLN A 81 22.87 7.97 1.63
C GLN A 81 22.22 7.33 2.84
N PHE A 82 22.92 7.24 3.98
CA PHE A 82 22.36 6.73 5.22
C PHE A 82 21.19 7.58 5.72
N ARG A 83 21.32 8.90 5.67
CA ARG A 83 20.23 9.84 6.01
C ARG A 83 19.05 9.73 5.06
N ASN A 84 19.31 9.60 3.75
CA ASN A 84 18.27 9.43 2.72
C ASN A 84 17.51 8.11 2.83
N MET A 85 18.13 7.10 3.43
CA MET A 85 17.43 5.85 3.75
C MET A 85 16.25 6.08 4.70
N GLY A 86 16.33 7.14 5.53
CA GLY A 86 15.29 7.54 6.46
C GLY A 86 15.18 6.62 7.66
N LYS A 87 14.20 6.87 8.51
CA LYS A 87 13.95 6.05 9.69
C LYS A 87 13.22 4.77 9.31
N LEU A 88 13.95 3.67 9.21
CA LEU A 88 13.40 2.36 8.86
C LEU A 88 12.89 1.58 10.08
N VAL A 89 13.53 1.77 11.25
CA VAL A 89 13.14 1.16 12.54
C VAL A 89 13.05 2.24 13.62
N PRO A 90 12.17 2.10 14.66
CA PRO A 90 11.15 1.06 14.72
C PRO A 90 10.17 1.15 13.57
N THR A 91 9.70 0.00 13.11
CA THR A 91 8.71 -0.06 12.03
C THR A 91 7.34 0.40 12.51
N PRO A 92 6.54 1.07 11.67
CA PRO A 92 5.13 1.30 11.95
C PRO A 92 4.36 -0.01 12.15
N ASP A 93 3.23 0.08 12.82
CA ASP A 93 2.27 -1.01 12.92
C ASP A 93 1.62 -1.34 11.57
N ARG A 94 1.07 -2.54 11.44
CA ARG A 94 0.27 -3.02 10.30
C ARG A 94 1.02 -3.01 8.96
N LEU A 95 2.36 -3.11 8.96
CA LEU A 95 3.10 -3.23 7.70
C LEU A 95 2.82 -4.57 7.05
N THR A 96 2.62 -4.55 5.73
CA THR A 96 2.49 -5.76 4.92
C THR A 96 3.87 -6.37 4.63
N PRO A 97 3.95 -7.66 4.25
CA PRO A 97 5.20 -8.25 3.80
C PRO A 97 5.90 -7.45 2.69
N GLU A 98 5.14 -6.85 1.75
CA GLU A 98 5.67 -6.00 0.68
C GLU A 98 6.26 -4.70 1.22
N ASP A 99 5.69 -4.14 2.28
CA ASP A 99 6.25 -2.96 2.95
C ASP A 99 7.60 -3.26 3.60
N TYR A 100 7.72 -4.42 4.23
CA TYR A 100 9.00 -4.90 4.77
C TYR A 100 10.03 -5.14 3.67
N GLN A 101 9.65 -5.78 2.57
CA GLN A 101 10.55 -5.99 1.43
C GLN A 101 11.08 -4.66 0.89
N ARG A 102 10.22 -3.64 0.76
CA ARG A 102 10.66 -2.31 0.32
C ARG A 102 11.67 -1.67 1.27
N ARG A 103 11.50 -1.84 2.59
CA ARG A 103 12.44 -1.33 3.60
C ARG A 103 13.75 -2.11 3.60
N ILE A 104 13.69 -3.44 3.51
CA ILE A 104 14.85 -4.32 3.38
C ILE A 104 15.65 -3.93 2.14
N ALA A 105 15.01 -3.78 0.99
CA ALA A 105 15.68 -3.40 -0.25
C ALA A 105 16.45 -2.07 -0.15
N LYS A 106 15.89 -1.06 0.56
CA LYS A 106 16.60 0.21 0.81
C LYS A 106 17.87 0.01 1.65
N CYS A 107 17.77 -0.83 2.68
CA CYS A 107 18.89 -1.09 3.59
C CYS A 107 19.99 -1.91 2.88
N THR A 108 19.60 -2.94 2.11
CA THR A 108 20.52 -3.75 1.32
C THR A 108 21.25 -2.89 0.27
N ALA A 109 20.52 -2.05 -0.47
CA ALA A 109 21.12 -1.15 -1.46
C ALA A 109 22.16 -0.19 -0.84
N PHE A 110 21.95 0.25 0.39
CA PHE A 110 22.95 1.04 1.12
C PHE A 110 24.19 0.20 1.43
N LEU A 111 24.03 -1.01 1.95
CA LEU A 111 25.13 -1.91 2.31
C LEU A 111 25.93 -2.38 1.07
N ASP A 112 25.28 -2.56 -0.07
CA ASP A 112 25.92 -2.90 -1.34
C ASP A 112 26.89 -1.81 -1.80
N ILE A 113 26.53 -0.53 -1.54
CA ILE A 113 27.37 0.61 -1.92
C ILE A 113 28.47 0.87 -0.87
N PHE A 114 28.18 0.69 0.41
CA PHE A 114 29.05 1.00 1.54
C PHE A 114 29.24 -0.20 2.49
N PRO A 115 29.76 -1.35 2.03
CA PRO A 115 29.84 -2.56 2.85
C PRO A 115 30.75 -2.43 4.09
N ASN A 116 31.75 -1.55 4.03
CA ASN A 116 32.72 -1.30 5.09
C ASN A 116 32.67 0.16 5.60
N GLY A 117 31.58 0.85 5.35
CA GLY A 117 31.42 2.24 5.74
C GLY A 117 31.17 2.40 7.25
N ALA A 118 31.30 3.63 7.72
CA ALA A 118 31.09 3.99 9.13
C ALA A 118 29.66 3.66 9.62
N HIS A 119 28.68 3.71 8.74
CA HIS A 119 27.29 3.40 9.03
C HIS A 119 26.91 1.94 8.73
N ALA A 120 27.78 1.13 8.11
CA ALA A 120 27.50 -0.25 7.77
C ALA A 120 27.06 -1.11 8.97
N PRO A 121 27.68 -1.03 10.16
CA PRO A 121 27.22 -1.79 11.33
C PRO A 121 25.80 -1.41 11.75
N LYS A 122 25.46 -0.13 11.72
CA LYS A 122 24.09 0.35 12.02
C LYS A 122 23.09 -0.14 10.99
N ALA A 123 23.43 -0.06 9.70
CA ALA A 123 22.58 -0.53 8.63
C ALA A 123 22.36 -2.05 8.72
N GLN A 124 23.38 -2.81 9.11
CA GLN A 124 23.26 -4.25 9.32
C GLN A 124 22.28 -4.60 10.45
N ILE A 125 22.33 -3.90 11.58
CA ILE A 125 21.38 -4.09 12.70
C ILE A 125 19.95 -3.76 12.25
N ILE A 126 19.76 -2.70 11.46
CA ILE A 126 18.47 -2.34 10.89
C ILE A 126 17.97 -3.44 9.96
N LEU A 127 18.82 -3.95 9.07
CA LEU A 127 18.49 -5.02 8.14
C LEU A 127 18.05 -6.30 8.87
N GLU A 128 18.78 -6.72 9.88
CA GLU A 128 18.46 -7.88 10.69
C GLU A 128 17.10 -7.73 11.39
N SER A 129 16.85 -6.56 11.99
CA SER A 129 15.55 -6.24 12.60
C SER A 129 14.41 -6.33 11.59
N LEU A 130 14.59 -5.75 10.39
CA LEU A 130 13.59 -5.80 9.32
C LEU A 130 13.34 -7.20 8.81
N GLN A 131 14.39 -8.02 8.67
CA GLN A 131 14.28 -9.41 8.24
C GLN A 131 13.56 -10.28 9.28
N GLN A 132 13.80 -10.01 10.56
CA GLN A 132 13.13 -10.69 11.65
C GLN A 132 11.63 -10.37 11.68
N GLU A 133 11.28 -9.08 11.58
CA GLU A 133 9.89 -8.66 11.50
C GLU A 133 9.20 -9.14 10.21
N TYR A 134 9.92 -9.17 9.08
CA TYR A 134 9.42 -9.73 7.83
C TYR A 134 9.04 -11.21 7.95
N LYS A 135 9.87 -12.02 8.62
CA LYS A 135 9.55 -13.43 8.88
C LYS A 135 8.26 -13.60 9.68
N MET A 136 8.05 -12.73 10.68
CA MET A 136 6.83 -12.76 11.47
C MET A 136 5.61 -12.34 10.65
N ALA A 137 5.75 -11.32 9.81
CA ALA A 137 4.68 -10.86 8.93
C ALA A 137 4.31 -11.90 7.85
N THR A 138 5.30 -12.56 7.25
CA THR A 138 5.06 -13.63 6.25
C THR A 138 4.46 -14.89 6.84
N ALA A 139 4.71 -15.16 8.13
CA ALA A 139 4.05 -16.23 8.86
C ALA A 139 2.58 -15.91 9.23
N GLY A 140 2.07 -14.71 8.86
CA GLY A 140 0.70 -14.28 9.16
C GLY A 140 0.54 -13.53 10.48
N GLY A 141 1.64 -13.20 11.16
CA GLY A 141 1.61 -12.34 12.34
C GLY A 141 1.25 -10.89 12.00
N LEU A 142 0.75 -10.17 12.98
CA LEU A 142 0.39 -8.75 12.86
C LEU A 142 1.09 -7.94 13.97
N LYS A 143 1.76 -6.86 13.59
CA LYS A 143 2.28 -5.88 14.55
C LYS A 143 1.20 -4.84 14.84
N LEU A 144 0.86 -4.66 16.12
CA LEU A 144 -0.13 -3.69 16.58
C LEU A 144 0.34 -3.14 17.94
N ASP A 145 0.29 -1.81 18.13
CA ASP A 145 0.79 -1.11 19.30
C ASP A 145 2.23 -1.52 19.68
N ASN A 146 3.10 -1.63 18.66
CA ASN A 146 4.47 -2.11 18.78
C ASN A 146 4.62 -3.56 19.34
N LYS A 147 3.54 -4.34 19.38
CA LYS A 147 3.55 -5.73 19.82
C LYS A 147 3.19 -6.65 18.67
N TRP A 148 3.81 -7.83 18.66
CA TRP A 148 3.49 -8.86 17.68
C TRP A 148 2.35 -9.75 18.17
N ILE A 149 1.31 -9.85 17.40
CA ILE A 149 0.21 -10.83 17.52
C ILE A 149 0.61 -12.02 16.66
N LYS A 150 0.72 -13.20 17.27
CA LYS A 150 1.05 -14.44 16.57
C LYS A 150 -0.07 -14.86 15.63
N PRO A 151 0.21 -15.65 14.57
CA PRO A 151 -0.78 -16.08 13.60
C PRO A 151 -2.02 -16.74 14.26
N GLU A 152 -1.80 -17.64 15.21
CA GLU A 152 -2.88 -18.36 15.88
C GLU A 152 -3.78 -17.44 16.71
N ALA A 153 -3.18 -16.44 17.37
CA ALA A 153 -3.94 -15.42 18.09
C ALA A 153 -4.63 -14.45 17.13
N ARG A 154 -3.98 -14.13 15.99
CA ARG A 154 -4.57 -13.29 14.94
C ARG A 154 -5.81 -13.94 14.31
N GLU A 155 -5.79 -15.24 14.12
CA GLU A 155 -6.93 -16.00 13.60
C GLU A 155 -8.06 -16.08 14.62
N ARG A 156 -7.75 -16.51 15.86
CA ARG A 156 -8.71 -16.65 16.95
C ARG A 156 -9.45 -15.36 17.27
N ASP A 157 -8.74 -14.25 17.30
CA ASP A 157 -9.29 -12.95 17.68
C ASP A 157 -9.56 -12.03 16.46
N ALA A 158 -9.61 -12.61 15.24
CA ALA A 158 -9.61 -11.85 13.98
C ALA A 158 -10.72 -10.79 13.91
N TYR A 159 -11.95 -11.13 14.28
CA TYR A 159 -13.07 -10.20 14.25
C TYR A 159 -12.87 -9.03 15.23
N ALA A 160 -12.46 -9.30 16.45
CA ALA A 160 -12.20 -8.27 17.47
C ALA A 160 -11.03 -7.35 17.09
N ILE A 161 -9.95 -7.93 16.57
CA ILE A 161 -8.77 -7.18 16.12
C ILE A 161 -9.14 -6.25 14.96
N ASP A 162 -9.84 -6.75 13.95
CA ASP A 162 -10.22 -5.96 12.77
C ASP A 162 -11.22 -4.84 13.14
N ALA A 163 -12.19 -5.12 14.01
CA ALA A 163 -13.09 -4.12 14.57
C ALA A 163 -12.35 -3.03 15.35
N GLY A 164 -11.36 -3.42 16.17
CA GLY A 164 -10.51 -2.51 16.93
C GLY A 164 -9.65 -1.63 16.02
N MET A 165 -9.07 -2.21 14.98
CA MET A 165 -8.29 -1.46 13.98
C MET A 165 -9.13 -0.44 13.23
N GLU A 166 -10.33 -0.83 12.78
CA GLU A 166 -11.23 0.07 12.07
C GLU A 166 -11.70 1.24 12.96
N TYR A 167 -11.97 0.96 14.24
CA TYR A 167 -12.30 2.00 15.20
C TYR A 167 -11.12 2.95 15.48
N SER A 168 -9.90 2.41 15.60
CA SER A 168 -8.69 3.23 15.73
C SER A 168 -8.48 4.16 14.53
N ASP A 169 -8.70 3.65 13.31
CA ASP A 169 -8.61 4.45 12.07
C ASP A 169 -9.70 5.53 12.02
N MET A 170 -10.91 5.24 12.52
CA MET A 170 -11.98 6.22 12.70
C MET A 170 -11.56 7.36 13.63
N LEU A 171 -10.94 7.05 14.77
CA LEU A 171 -10.45 8.04 15.73
C LEU A 171 -9.33 8.89 15.11
N ALA A 172 -8.36 8.27 14.45
CA ALA A 172 -7.26 8.97 13.77
C ALA A 172 -7.78 9.91 12.68
N ALA A 173 -8.81 9.51 11.93
CA ALA A 173 -9.48 10.37 10.95
C ALA A 173 -10.18 11.56 11.64
N LYS A 174 -10.86 11.34 12.78
CA LYS A 174 -11.49 12.40 13.57
C LYS A 174 -10.46 13.39 14.10
N ASP A 175 -9.37 12.91 14.67
CA ASP A 175 -8.31 13.75 15.24
C ASP A 175 -7.61 14.60 14.16
N SER A 176 -7.47 14.08 12.96
CA SER A 176 -6.99 14.83 11.79
C SER A 176 -8.05 15.74 11.17
N SER A 177 -9.24 15.87 11.78
CA SER A 177 -10.38 16.62 11.26
C SER A 177 -10.88 16.17 9.87
N ASN A 178 -10.59 14.94 9.48
CA ASN A 178 -11.08 14.35 8.24
C ASN A 178 -12.46 13.72 8.43
N LEU A 179 -13.50 14.58 8.61
CA LEU A 179 -14.85 14.15 8.98
C LEU A 179 -15.46 13.17 7.97
N MET A 180 -15.13 13.30 6.69
CA MET A 180 -15.59 12.38 5.66
C MET A 180 -15.00 10.98 5.89
N MET A 181 -13.69 10.87 6.13
CA MET A 181 -13.05 9.57 6.40
C MET A 181 -13.54 8.97 7.72
N THR A 182 -13.72 9.78 8.77
CA THR A 182 -14.36 9.34 10.01
C THR A 182 -15.67 8.63 9.74
N MET A 183 -16.51 9.21 8.88
CA MET A 183 -17.80 8.61 8.55
C MET A 183 -17.72 7.39 7.62
N ARG A 184 -16.69 7.29 6.77
CA ARG A 184 -16.42 6.07 5.98
C ARG A 184 -16.01 4.91 6.87
N HIS A 185 -15.15 5.15 7.86
CA HIS A 185 -14.79 4.14 8.86
C HIS A 185 -16.01 3.72 9.69
N PHE A 186 -16.86 4.68 10.11
CA PHE A 186 -18.10 4.34 10.77
C PHE A 186 -19.04 3.52 9.89
N GLU A 187 -19.16 3.84 8.60
CA GLU A 187 -19.96 3.05 7.65
C GLU A 187 -19.51 1.60 7.60
N LYS A 188 -18.19 1.37 7.55
CA LYS A 188 -17.61 0.03 7.59
C LYS A 188 -17.79 -0.66 8.94
N ILE A 189 -17.66 0.05 10.06
CA ILE A 189 -17.95 -0.51 11.38
C ILE A 189 -19.43 -0.94 11.46
N SER A 190 -20.33 -0.12 10.96
CA SER A 190 -21.77 -0.42 10.97
C SER A 190 -22.15 -1.60 10.07
N SER A 191 -21.42 -1.80 8.94
CA SER A 191 -21.69 -2.93 8.03
C SER A 191 -21.04 -4.22 8.48
N ASP A 192 -19.80 -4.18 8.93
CA ASP A 192 -18.98 -5.37 9.16
C ASP A 192 -18.85 -5.73 10.65
N PHE A 193 -18.93 -4.73 11.52
CA PHE A 193 -18.59 -4.86 12.94
C PHE A 193 -19.67 -4.35 13.89
N ALA A 194 -20.93 -4.35 13.47
CA ALA A 194 -22.06 -3.91 14.30
C ALA A 194 -22.21 -4.72 15.60
N ALA A 195 -21.80 -5.98 15.59
CA ALA A 195 -21.82 -6.87 16.75
C ALA A 195 -20.51 -6.83 17.58
N SER A 196 -19.63 -5.83 17.36
CA SER A 196 -18.40 -5.69 18.13
C SER A 196 -18.55 -4.80 19.35
N GLU A 197 -17.69 -5.00 20.33
CA GLU A 197 -17.55 -4.11 21.51
C GLU A 197 -17.30 -2.65 21.15
N ASN A 198 -16.72 -2.40 19.96
CA ASN A 198 -16.36 -1.08 19.51
C ASN A 198 -17.54 -0.31 18.88
N TYR A 199 -18.64 -1.00 18.52
CA TYR A 199 -19.75 -0.36 17.81
C TYR A 199 -20.41 0.77 18.60
N ALA A 200 -20.67 0.58 19.90
CA ALA A 200 -21.28 1.61 20.74
C ALA A 200 -20.43 2.89 20.79
N LYS A 201 -19.11 2.75 20.98
CA LYS A 201 -18.15 3.88 21.00
C LYS A 201 -18.05 4.54 19.62
N ALA A 202 -18.01 3.75 18.55
CA ALA A 202 -18.00 4.25 17.18
C ALA A 202 -19.28 5.04 16.85
N ARG A 203 -20.44 4.56 17.31
CA ARG A 203 -21.74 5.24 17.17
C ARG A 203 -21.72 6.62 17.86
N GLU A 204 -21.26 6.73 19.10
CA GLU A 204 -21.10 8.01 19.80
C GLU A 204 -20.18 8.96 19.04
N THR A 205 -19.02 8.44 18.62
CA THR A 205 -18.05 9.22 17.80
C THR A 205 -18.66 9.69 16.48
N ALA A 206 -19.49 8.88 15.84
CA ALA A 206 -20.20 9.23 14.62
C ALA A 206 -21.25 10.33 14.86
N ILE A 207 -22.03 10.24 15.92
CA ILE A 207 -23.03 11.27 16.30
C ILE A 207 -22.33 12.63 16.48
N ASP A 208 -21.25 12.69 17.25
CA ASP A 208 -20.48 13.92 17.46
C ASP A 208 -19.92 14.48 16.14
N THR A 209 -19.38 13.58 15.31
CA THR A 209 -18.86 13.94 13.99
C THR A 209 -19.94 14.52 13.09
N LEU A 210 -21.14 13.91 13.04
CA LEU A 210 -22.25 14.35 12.21
C LEU A 210 -22.80 15.71 12.68
N LYS A 211 -22.87 15.93 14.00
CA LYS A 211 -23.27 17.23 14.59
C LYS A 211 -22.33 18.36 14.18
N THR A 212 -21.03 18.06 14.05
CA THR A 212 -20.02 19.02 13.58
C THR A 212 -20.05 19.18 12.06
N TYR A 213 -20.19 18.07 11.32
CA TYR A 213 -20.08 18.05 9.86
C TYR A 213 -21.27 18.74 9.15
N GLY A 214 -22.49 18.56 9.68
CA GLY A 214 -23.68 19.15 9.08
C GLY A 214 -23.62 20.67 8.87
N PRO A 215 -23.36 21.50 9.91
CA PRO A 215 -23.22 22.93 9.76
C PRO A 215 -22.09 23.36 8.80
N ILE A 216 -20.96 22.64 8.79
CA ILE A 216 -19.85 22.90 7.87
C ILE A 216 -20.30 22.73 6.43
N LEU A 217 -20.92 21.57 6.11
CA LEU A 217 -21.45 21.27 4.77
C LEU A 217 -22.52 22.26 4.34
N GLN A 218 -23.43 22.63 5.22
CA GLN A 218 -24.48 23.61 4.90
C GLN A 218 -23.89 24.96 4.48
N ARG A 219 -22.86 25.42 5.20
CA ARG A 219 -22.10 26.64 4.84
C ARG A 219 -21.41 26.49 3.49
N GLN A 220 -20.73 25.36 3.29
CA GLN A 220 -20.01 25.09 2.04
C GLN A 220 -20.95 25.04 0.83
N VAL A 221 -22.10 24.39 0.94
CA VAL A 221 -23.13 24.36 -0.11
C VAL A 221 -23.59 25.77 -0.47
N GLY A 222 -23.81 26.64 0.54
CA GLY A 222 -24.19 28.05 0.33
C GLY A 222 -23.12 28.87 -0.40
N GLN A 223 -21.84 28.50 -0.26
CA GLN A 223 -20.72 29.21 -0.85
C GLN A 223 -20.36 28.78 -2.28
N VAL A 224 -20.87 27.63 -2.77
CA VAL A 224 -20.49 27.08 -4.09
C VAL A 224 -20.67 28.07 -5.23
N GLN A 225 -21.83 28.75 -5.28
CA GLN A 225 -22.13 29.70 -6.33
C GLN A 225 -21.16 30.89 -6.33
N PHE A 226 -20.85 31.41 -5.15
CA PHE A 226 -19.89 32.51 -4.98
C PHE A 226 -18.49 32.04 -5.46
N LYS A 227 -18.03 30.87 -5.03
CA LYS A 227 -16.73 30.32 -5.43
C LYS A 227 -16.63 30.07 -6.94
N ARG A 228 -17.72 29.62 -7.57
CA ARG A 228 -17.78 29.49 -9.05
C ARG A 228 -17.61 30.84 -9.71
N GLN A 229 -18.36 31.85 -9.28
CA GLN A 229 -18.27 33.19 -9.85
C GLN A 229 -16.87 33.80 -9.62
N ASP A 230 -16.27 33.58 -8.49
CA ASP A 230 -14.93 34.06 -8.17
C ASP A 230 -13.88 33.40 -9.06
N ARG A 231 -13.99 32.07 -9.28
CA ARG A 231 -13.16 31.31 -10.24
C ARG A 231 -13.30 31.88 -11.66
N GLU A 232 -14.51 32.19 -12.09
CA GLU A 232 -14.76 32.81 -13.41
C GLU A 232 -14.14 34.21 -13.53
N ARG A 233 -14.32 35.05 -12.51
CA ARG A 233 -13.70 36.38 -12.47
C ARG A 233 -12.18 36.29 -12.53
N ALA A 234 -11.58 35.46 -11.70
CA ALA A 234 -10.15 35.26 -11.70
C ALA A 234 -9.63 34.77 -13.08
N ARG A 235 -10.37 33.90 -13.75
CA ARG A 235 -10.02 33.45 -15.10
C ARG A 235 -10.15 34.58 -16.12
N ALA A 236 -11.14 35.46 -16.00
CA ALA A 236 -11.36 36.57 -16.93
C ALA A 236 -10.20 37.56 -16.95
N THR A 237 -9.40 37.68 -15.88
CA THR A 237 -8.23 38.57 -15.81
C THR A 237 -7.00 38.00 -16.53
N LEU A 238 -7.01 36.73 -16.94
CA LEU A 238 -5.87 36.09 -17.61
C LEU A 238 -5.77 36.50 -19.08
N PRO A 239 -4.56 36.53 -19.68
CA PRO A 239 -4.39 36.68 -21.13
C PRO A 239 -5.15 35.60 -21.91
N ALA A 240 -5.60 35.91 -23.13
CA ALA A 240 -6.53 35.04 -23.87
C ALA A 240 -6.01 33.59 -24.08
N ASN A 241 -4.73 33.43 -24.42
CA ASN A 241 -4.09 32.12 -24.60
C ASN A 241 -4.02 31.33 -23.29
N VAL A 242 -3.67 31.99 -22.17
CA VAL A 242 -3.61 31.38 -20.82
C VAL A 242 -5.01 31.04 -20.32
N ARG A 243 -6.01 31.90 -20.61
CA ARG A 243 -7.41 31.67 -20.25
C ARG A 243 -7.97 30.39 -20.86
N ALA A 244 -7.70 30.16 -22.15
CA ALA A 244 -8.13 28.93 -22.83
C ALA A 244 -7.51 27.68 -22.21
N GLN A 245 -6.21 27.71 -21.95
CA GLN A 245 -5.49 26.59 -21.28
C GLN A 245 -6.01 26.34 -19.86
N ASN A 246 -6.20 27.42 -19.08
CA ASN A 246 -6.73 27.34 -17.72
C ASN A 246 -8.15 26.75 -17.71
N LYS A 247 -9.03 27.17 -18.64
CA LYS A 247 -10.36 26.61 -18.78
C LYS A 247 -10.29 25.11 -19.08
N ALA A 248 -9.48 24.69 -20.04
CA ALA A 248 -9.35 23.28 -20.40
C ALA A 248 -8.81 22.43 -19.23
N ALA A 249 -7.87 22.97 -18.45
CA ALA A 249 -7.36 22.30 -17.25
C ALA A 249 -8.44 22.17 -16.16
N GLN A 250 -9.25 23.21 -15.93
CA GLN A 250 -10.38 23.17 -15.01
C GLN A 250 -11.43 22.16 -15.44
N ASP A 251 -11.83 22.18 -16.72
CA ASP A 251 -12.84 21.28 -17.27
C ASP A 251 -12.39 19.80 -17.09
N ARG A 252 -11.10 19.50 -17.29
CA ARG A 252 -10.53 18.15 -17.01
C ARG A 252 -10.60 17.80 -15.54
N ALA A 253 -10.17 18.71 -14.66
CA ALA A 253 -10.20 18.48 -13.21
C ALA A 253 -11.63 18.26 -12.70
N ASP A 254 -12.61 19.01 -13.22
CA ASP A 254 -14.02 18.85 -12.89
C ASP A 254 -14.56 17.51 -13.41
N ALA A 255 -14.17 17.08 -14.62
CA ALA A 255 -14.54 15.77 -15.17
C ALA A 255 -13.92 14.61 -14.37
N ASP A 256 -12.64 14.70 -14.01
CA ASP A 256 -11.95 13.69 -13.19
C ASP A 256 -12.55 13.58 -11.77
N TYR A 257 -12.96 14.72 -11.22
CA TYR A 257 -13.67 14.74 -9.94
C TYR A 257 -15.03 14.03 -10.04
N LEU A 258 -15.84 14.33 -11.05
CA LEU A 258 -17.14 13.71 -11.26
C LEU A 258 -17.02 12.20 -11.51
N LYS A 259 -16.00 11.78 -12.28
CA LYS A 259 -15.68 10.36 -12.48
C LYS A 259 -15.33 9.65 -11.14
N ARG A 260 -14.57 10.32 -10.27
CA ARG A 260 -14.27 9.80 -8.93
C ARG A 260 -15.52 9.64 -8.09
N VAL A 261 -16.37 10.66 -8.03
CA VAL A 261 -17.65 10.62 -7.31
C VAL A 261 -18.57 9.52 -7.87
N GLY A 262 -18.56 9.32 -9.20
CA GLY A 262 -19.26 8.22 -9.83
C GLY A 262 -18.79 6.85 -9.31
N ARG A 263 -17.48 6.62 -9.28
CA ARG A 263 -16.89 5.37 -8.71
C ARG A 263 -17.21 5.19 -7.23
N GLU A 264 -17.10 6.25 -6.43
CA GLU A 264 -17.45 6.20 -5.01
C GLU A 264 -18.89 5.76 -4.79
N THR A 265 -19.80 6.22 -5.65
CA THR A 265 -21.22 5.87 -5.57
C THR A 265 -21.52 4.45 -6.10
N SER A 266 -20.95 4.05 -7.25
CA SER A 266 -21.29 2.80 -7.93
C SER A 266 -20.46 1.59 -7.45
N GLU A 267 -19.16 1.78 -7.29
CA GLU A 267 -18.21 0.70 -6.94
C GLU A 267 -18.05 0.57 -5.42
N LEU A 268 -17.74 1.68 -4.74
CA LEU A 268 -17.55 1.68 -3.28
C LEU A 268 -18.89 1.73 -2.51
N LYS A 269 -19.99 2.07 -3.18
CA LYS A 269 -21.34 2.20 -2.62
C LYS A 269 -21.41 3.06 -1.35
N THR A 270 -20.47 4.01 -1.19
CA THR A 270 -20.44 4.89 -0.01
C THR A 270 -21.34 6.10 -0.21
N LYS A 271 -21.99 6.52 0.85
CA LYS A 271 -22.74 7.78 0.92
C LYS A 271 -21.87 9.00 1.30
N TRP A 272 -20.62 8.76 1.71
CA TRP A 272 -19.65 9.77 2.13
C TRP A 272 -18.72 10.13 0.98
N LEU A 273 -19.25 10.91 0.03
CA LEU A 273 -18.56 11.25 -1.21
C LEU A 273 -17.44 12.25 -0.99
N SER A 274 -16.41 12.18 -1.83
CA SER A 274 -15.38 13.21 -1.91
C SER A 274 -16.00 14.54 -2.29
N LEU A 275 -15.60 15.62 -1.60
CA LEU A 275 -16.16 16.94 -1.82
C LEU A 275 -15.23 17.82 -2.66
N ASN A 276 -15.83 18.71 -3.43
CA ASN A 276 -15.15 19.76 -4.18
C ASN A 276 -15.95 21.04 -4.08
N GLU A 277 -15.28 22.15 -3.76
CA GLU A 277 -15.88 23.46 -3.47
C GLU A 277 -16.64 24.08 -4.64
N TYR A 278 -16.52 23.52 -5.84
CA TYR A 278 -17.22 23.99 -7.04
C TYR A 278 -18.42 23.11 -7.43
N HIS A 279 -18.70 22.03 -6.68
CA HIS A 279 -19.75 21.06 -7.03
C HIS A 279 -20.78 20.89 -5.91
N SER A 280 -21.94 21.53 -6.04
CA SER A 280 -22.99 21.53 -5.03
C SER A 280 -23.70 20.19 -4.85
N ASP A 281 -23.88 19.40 -5.92
CA ASP A 281 -24.72 18.21 -5.88
C ASP A 281 -24.13 17.09 -5.02
N PRO A 282 -22.84 16.72 -5.12
CA PRO A 282 -22.23 15.78 -4.20
C PRO A 282 -22.28 16.26 -2.74
N MET A 283 -22.05 17.57 -2.50
CA MET A 283 -22.16 18.15 -1.16
C MET A 283 -23.57 18.04 -0.58
N ARG A 284 -24.61 18.31 -1.38
CA ARG A 284 -26.01 18.18 -0.95
C ARG A 284 -26.35 16.72 -0.64
N LYS A 285 -25.87 15.76 -1.46
CA LYS A 285 -26.05 14.32 -1.18
C LYS A 285 -25.44 13.95 0.17
N VAL A 286 -24.18 14.36 0.43
CA VAL A 286 -23.52 14.13 1.72
C VAL A 286 -24.26 14.80 2.86
N LEU A 287 -24.72 16.06 2.69
CA LEU A 287 -25.51 16.77 3.72
C LEU A 287 -26.81 16.03 4.07
N ASN A 288 -27.50 15.49 3.07
CA ASN A 288 -28.69 14.65 3.30
C ASN A 288 -28.31 13.36 4.02
N SER A 289 -27.18 12.73 3.64
CA SER A 289 -26.66 11.55 4.35
C SER A 289 -26.34 11.85 5.81
N VAL A 290 -25.76 13.02 6.10
CA VAL A 290 -25.52 13.50 7.48
C VAL A 290 -26.83 13.56 8.28
N LYS A 291 -27.83 14.24 7.75
CA LYS A 291 -29.14 14.41 8.42
C LYS A 291 -29.83 13.05 8.68
N ASN A 292 -29.90 12.23 7.65
CA ASN A 292 -30.57 10.92 7.73
C ASN A 292 -29.84 9.98 8.70
N THR A 293 -28.51 9.94 8.63
CA THR A 293 -27.69 9.07 9.50
C THR A 293 -27.77 9.54 10.94
N LEU A 294 -27.66 10.85 11.21
CA LEU A 294 -27.79 11.39 12.57
C LEU A 294 -29.14 11.05 13.17
N THR A 295 -30.24 11.28 12.44
CA THR A 295 -31.58 10.93 12.89
C THR A 295 -31.75 9.43 13.15
N ALA A 296 -31.16 8.58 12.33
CA ALA A 296 -31.19 7.13 12.53
C ALA A 296 -30.46 6.73 13.80
N LEU A 297 -29.23 7.21 13.97
CA LEU A 297 -28.39 6.90 15.14
C LEU A 297 -28.96 7.42 16.46
N GLU A 298 -29.61 8.58 16.45
CA GLU A 298 -30.27 9.14 17.66
C GLU A 298 -31.53 8.35 18.06
N LYS A 299 -32.18 7.66 17.10
CA LYS A 299 -33.33 6.79 17.36
C LYS A 299 -32.96 5.36 17.71
N GLU A 300 -31.76 4.94 17.38
CA GLU A 300 -31.27 3.59 17.64
C GLU A 300 -31.20 3.35 19.15
N ALA A 301 -31.76 2.22 19.60
CA ALA A 301 -31.60 1.79 20.98
C ALA A 301 -30.13 1.60 21.35
N PRO A 302 -29.75 1.78 22.61
CA PRO A 302 -28.40 1.42 23.07
C PRO A 302 -28.07 -0.01 22.62
N ALA A 303 -26.84 -0.21 22.12
CA ALA A 303 -26.37 -1.53 21.74
C ALA A 303 -26.59 -2.51 22.89
N GLU A 304 -27.16 -3.68 22.58
CA GLU A 304 -27.35 -4.73 23.55
C GLU A 304 -26.03 -5.19 24.14
N LYS A 305 -26.07 -5.58 25.40
CA LYS A 305 -24.91 -6.11 26.10
C LYS A 305 -24.66 -7.55 25.65
N GLU A 306 -23.43 -7.99 25.75
CA GLU A 306 -22.91 -9.33 25.50
C GLU A 306 -23.95 -10.48 25.26
N PRO A 307 -23.61 -11.50 24.44
CA PRO A 307 -22.25 -11.76 23.95
C PRO A 307 -21.89 -10.99 22.66
N PHE A 308 -20.71 -10.39 22.63
CA PHE A 308 -20.20 -9.76 21.42
C PHE A 308 -19.64 -10.79 20.44
N ALA A 309 -19.75 -10.51 19.14
CA ALA A 309 -19.24 -11.43 18.12
C ALA A 309 -17.74 -11.72 18.25
N GLY A 310 -16.95 -10.79 18.80
CA GLY A 310 -15.52 -11.00 19.04
C GLY A 310 -15.23 -12.06 20.10
N SER A 311 -15.97 -12.09 21.20
CA SER A 311 -15.85 -13.14 22.23
C SER A 311 -16.36 -14.48 21.68
N LEU A 312 -17.51 -14.50 21.05
CA LEU A 312 -18.05 -15.72 20.42
C LEU A 312 -17.09 -16.31 19.38
N HIS A 313 -16.49 -15.49 18.54
CA HIS A 313 -15.52 -15.95 17.54
C HIS A 313 -14.28 -16.59 18.19
N ARG A 314 -13.79 -15.99 19.27
CA ARG A 314 -12.70 -16.54 20.08
C ARG A 314 -13.09 -17.88 20.69
N ASP A 315 -14.24 -17.94 21.35
CA ASP A 315 -14.74 -19.14 22.03
C ASP A 315 -14.95 -20.29 21.04
N ALA A 316 -15.45 -20.00 19.83
CA ALA A 316 -15.56 -20.99 18.76
C ALA A 316 -14.19 -21.57 18.35
N TRP A 317 -13.16 -20.72 18.19
CA TRP A 317 -11.81 -21.20 17.90
C TRP A 317 -11.18 -21.99 19.07
N ASP A 318 -11.48 -21.61 20.29
CA ASP A 318 -11.03 -22.35 21.47
C ASP A 318 -11.74 -23.72 21.57
N ALA A 319 -13.03 -23.83 21.18
CA ALA A 319 -13.74 -25.08 21.05
C ALA A 319 -13.13 -25.99 19.96
N VAL A 320 -12.84 -25.44 18.76
CA VAL A 320 -12.12 -26.17 17.70
C VAL A 320 -10.80 -26.74 18.23
N ARG A 321 -10.00 -25.95 18.91
CA ARG A 321 -8.68 -26.35 19.42
C ARG A 321 -8.75 -27.41 20.53
N SER A 322 -9.84 -27.41 21.30
CA SER A 322 -10.09 -28.43 22.33
C SER A 322 -10.73 -29.71 21.78
N GLY A 323 -11.14 -29.71 20.50
CA GLY A 323 -11.86 -30.82 19.88
C GLY A 323 -13.34 -30.88 20.25
N ASP A 324 -13.88 -29.82 20.83
CA ASP A 324 -15.30 -29.71 21.20
C ASP A 324 -16.09 -29.17 19.98
N ILE A 325 -16.33 -30.06 19.02
CA ILE A 325 -16.97 -29.71 17.76
C ILE A 325 -18.42 -29.27 17.99
N GLU A 326 -19.14 -29.90 18.92
CA GLU A 326 -20.56 -29.59 19.21
C GLU A 326 -20.71 -28.14 19.72
N THR A 327 -19.90 -27.73 20.70
CA THR A 327 -19.89 -26.36 21.19
C THR A 327 -19.50 -25.39 20.09
N GLY A 328 -18.47 -25.73 19.27
CA GLY A 328 -18.04 -24.94 18.14
C GLY A 328 -19.15 -24.67 17.12
N GLU A 329 -19.93 -25.69 16.75
CA GLU A 329 -21.05 -25.56 15.82
C GLU A 329 -22.22 -24.74 16.41
N GLU A 330 -22.49 -24.86 17.70
CA GLU A 330 -23.52 -24.05 18.36
C GLU A 330 -23.15 -22.56 18.34
N ILE A 331 -21.89 -22.23 18.68
CA ILE A 331 -21.39 -20.87 18.63
C ILE A 331 -21.40 -20.34 17.18
N LEU A 332 -21.01 -21.16 16.19
CA LEU A 332 -21.08 -20.79 14.79
C LEU A 332 -22.47 -20.39 14.32
N LYS A 333 -23.54 -21.09 14.80
CA LYS A 333 -24.94 -20.72 14.54
C LYS A 333 -25.28 -19.35 15.14
N GLN A 334 -24.77 -19.06 16.33
CA GLN A 334 -24.95 -17.74 16.97
C GLN A 334 -24.23 -16.64 16.16
N LEU A 335 -22.98 -16.86 15.74
CA LEU A 335 -22.21 -15.92 14.91
C LEU A 335 -22.93 -15.63 13.57
N LYS A 336 -23.49 -16.65 12.91
CA LYS A 336 -24.32 -16.50 11.70
C LYS A 336 -25.55 -15.61 11.94
N SER A 337 -26.18 -15.73 13.09
CA SER A 337 -27.35 -14.92 13.46
C SER A 337 -26.98 -13.43 13.63
N LEU A 338 -25.79 -13.13 14.06
CA LEU A 338 -25.24 -11.76 14.21
C LEU A 338 -24.85 -11.11 12.87
N LYS A 339 -24.95 -11.84 11.76
CA LYS A 339 -24.65 -11.36 10.40
C LYS A 339 -23.23 -10.79 10.24
N ILE A 340 -22.27 -11.37 10.92
CA ILE A 340 -20.86 -10.99 10.73
C ILE A 340 -20.40 -11.37 9.31
N PRO A 341 -19.36 -10.69 8.77
CA PRO A 341 -18.87 -10.99 7.43
C PRO A 341 -18.42 -12.45 7.26
N VAL A 342 -18.80 -13.06 6.13
CA VAL A 342 -18.59 -14.48 5.81
C VAL A 342 -17.12 -14.90 5.96
N ARG A 343 -16.18 -14.02 5.65
CA ARG A 343 -14.72 -14.28 5.78
C ARG A 343 -14.26 -14.70 7.19
N TYR A 344 -15.03 -14.40 8.24
CA TYR A 344 -14.74 -14.85 9.60
C TYR A 344 -15.38 -16.20 9.92
N LEU A 345 -16.40 -16.60 9.13
CA LEU A 345 -17.12 -17.86 9.30
C LEU A 345 -16.51 -19.00 8.49
N GLU A 346 -16.05 -18.73 7.25
CA GLU A 346 -15.56 -19.76 6.32
C GLU A 346 -14.47 -20.64 6.92
N ARG A 347 -13.44 -20.02 7.50
CA ARG A 347 -12.34 -20.76 8.13
C ARG A 347 -12.77 -21.55 9.37
N LEU A 348 -13.73 -21.00 10.12
CA LEU A 348 -14.29 -21.68 11.29
C LEU A 348 -15.15 -22.86 10.87
N GLU A 349 -15.94 -22.71 9.81
CA GLU A 349 -16.73 -23.80 9.20
C GLU A 349 -15.82 -24.92 8.70
N GLU A 350 -14.75 -24.58 7.98
CA GLU A 350 -13.76 -25.53 7.51
C GLU A 350 -13.10 -26.28 8.66
N ALA A 351 -12.73 -25.58 9.74
CA ALA A 351 -12.09 -26.19 10.91
C ALA A 351 -13.02 -27.05 11.75
N LEU A 352 -14.33 -26.81 11.70
CA LEU A 352 -15.37 -27.62 12.38
C LEU A 352 -15.83 -28.81 11.53
N THR A 353 -15.55 -28.82 10.23
CA THR A 353 -15.89 -29.94 9.36
C THR A 353 -14.90 -31.08 9.60
N PRO A 354 -15.37 -32.28 9.99
CA PRO A 354 -14.48 -33.43 10.11
C PRO A 354 -13.73 -33.66 8.80
N PRO A 355 -12.45 -34.06 8.84
CA PRO A 355 -11.77 -34.45 7.63
C PRO A 355 -12.56 -35.58 6.96
N GLU A 356 -12.82 -35.45 5.65
CA GLU A 356 -13.41 -36.53 4.87
C GLU A 356 -12.61 -37.80 5.15
N GLU A 357 -13.30 -38.86 5.64
CA GLU A 357 -12.64 -40.16 5.74
C GLU A 357 -12.08 -40.52 4.37
N PRO A 358 -10.79 -40.84 4.27
CA PRO A 358 -10.20 -41.23 2.99
C PRO A 358 -11.09 -42.34 2.41
N GLU A 359 -11.57 -42.13 1.18
CA GLU A 359 -12.30 -43.18 0.47
C GLU A 359 -11.49 -44.50 0.62
N PRO A 360 -12.15 -45.61 1.06
CA PRO A 360 -11.45 -46.84 1.25
C PRO A 360 -10.71 -47.16 -0.04
N GLU A 361 -9.40 -47.37 0.06
CA GLU A 361 -8.58 -47.74 -1.09
C GLU A 361 -9.30 -48.85 -1.84
N PRO A 362 -9.48 -48.73 -3.17
CA PRO A 362 -10.14 -49.78 -3.94
C PRO A 362 -9.44 -51.08 -3.62
N GLN A 363 -10.23 -52.06 -3.11
CA GLN A 363 -9.69 -53.37 -2.82
C GLN A 363 -8.96 -53.85 -4.07
N PRO A 364 -7.73 -54.34 -3.93
CA PRO A 364 -6.99 -54.86 -5.08
C PRO A 364 -7.88 -55.86 -5.80
N GLU A 365 -8.11 -55.63 -7.08
CA GLU A 365 -8.82 -56.61 -7.92
C GLU A 365 -8.20 -57.98 -7.69
N PRO A 366 -9.01 -59.04 -7.50
CA PRO A 366 -8.47 -60.39 -7.31
C PRO A 366 -7.52 -60.68 -8.47
N GLU A 367 -6.30 -61.10 -8.13
CA GLU A 367 -5.32 -61.50 -9.12
C GLU A 367 -5.99 -62.47 -10.11
N PRO A 368 -5.85 -62.21 -11.43
CA PRO A 368 -6.41 -63.14 -12.42
C PRO A 368 -5.86 -64.56 -12.16
N GLU A 369 -6.77 -65.53 -12.12
CA GLU A 369 -6.39 -66.93 -11.98
C GLU A 369 -5.32 -67.24 -13.02
N PRO A 370 -4.24 -67.97 -12.65
CA PRO A 370 -3.18 -68.26 -13.55
C PRO A 370 -3.75 -69.06 -14.77
N GLU A 371 -3.48 -68.51 -15.97
CA GLU A 371 -3.84 -69.22 -17.22
C GLU A 371 -3.23 -70.60 -17.20
N PRO A 372 -3.99 -71.64 -17.64
CA PRO A 372 -3.48 -73.03 -17.72
C PRO A 372 -2.25 -73.06 -18.60
N GLU A 373 -1.21 -73.74 -18.09
CA GLU A 373 0.06 -73.94 -18.81
C GLU A 373 -0.22 -74.43 -20.22
N PRO A 374 0.36 -73.82 -21.25
CA PRO A 374 0.24 -74.33 -22.62
C PRO A 374 0.83 -75.74 -22.75
N GLU A 375 0.07 -76.65 -23.39
CA GLU A 375 0.54 -77.98 -23.71
C GLU A 375 1.88 -77.91 -24.51
N PRO A 376 2.83 -78.84 -24.25
CA PRO A 376 4.13 -78.78 -24.90
C PRO A 376 4.00 -78.97 -26.41
N GLU A 377 4.54 -78.04 -27.17
CA GLU A 377 4.64 -78.10 -28.62
C GLU A 377 5.56 -79.30 -29.04
N PRO A 378 5.19 -79.99 -30.11
CA PRO A 378 6.05 -81.09 -30.66
C PRO A 378 7.35 -80.51 -31.20
N GLU A 379 8.46 -81.29 -30.99
CA GLU A 379 9.81 -80.94 -31.37
C GLU A 379 9.92 -80.63 -32.87
N PRO A 380 10.62 -79.55 -33.27
CA PRO A 380 10.86 -79.28 -34.69
C PRO A 380 12.00 -80.07 -35.29
N GLU A 381 11.73 -80.55 -36.48
CA GLU A 381 12.73 -81.23 -37.34
C GLU A 381 13.90 -80.31 -37.74
N PRO A 382 15.10 -80.84 -37.98
CA PRO A 382 16.29 -79.99 -38.20
C PRO A 382 16.35 -79.37 -39.60
N LYS A 383 16.63 -78.13 -39.70
CA LYS A 383 16.91 -77.42 -40.95
C LYS A 383 18.41 -77.27 -41.21
N PRO A 384 18.84 -77.34 -42.48
CA PRO A 384 20.23 -77.17 -42.89
C PRO A 384 20.65 -75.67 -42.94
N GLY A 385 21.91 -75.50 -42.70
CA GLY A 385 22.67 -74.32 -42.48
C GLY A 385 22.92 -73.35 -43.67
N PRO A 386 23.90 -72.48 -43.55
CA PRO A 386 23.77 -71.06 -43.79
C PRO A 386 24.26 -70.52 -45.12
N LYS A 387 23.94 -69.34 -45.48
CA LYS A 387 24.73 -68.54 -46.42
C LYS A 387 24.74 -67.06 -46.03
N ASP A 388 25.96 -66.60 -46.07
CA ASP A 388 26.52 -65.26 -45.91
C ASP A 388 25.87 -64.13 -46.71
N GLY A 389 26.05 -62.90 -46.25
CA GLY A 389 26.17 -61.80 -47.15
C GLY A 389 25.68 -60.41 -46.60
N GLU A 390 26.66 -59.71 -46.15
CA GLU A 390 26.88 -58.28 -46.44
C GLU A 390 25.99 -57.20 -45.85
N ASP A 391 26.61 -56.43 -44.93
CA ASP A 391 26.50 -54.99 -44.78
C ASP A 391 26.78 -54.24 -46.12
N PRO A 392 26.57 -53.00 -46.36
CA PRO A 392 26.55 -51.87 -45.37
C PRO A 392 25.71 -50.59 -45.73
N ALA A 393 25.84 -49.64 -44.88
CA ALA A 393 25.98 -48.24 -45.20
C ALA A 393 24.74 -47.29 -45.22
N THR A 394 24.81 -46.32 -44.26
CA THR A 394 24.76 -44.86 -44.44
C THR A 394 23.59 -44.23 -45.14
N ASN A 395 22.94 -43.34 -44.44
CA ASN A 395 22.99 -41.88 -44.70
C ASN A 395 21.94 -41.10 -43.87
N THR A 396 22.44 -40.26 -43.01
CA THR A 396 22.38 -38.77 -43.03
C THR A 396 21.20 -38.17 -43.79
N ALA A 397 20.39 -37.42 -43.07
CA ALA A 397 20.03 -36.04 -43.43
C ALA A 397 19.19 -35.38 -42.34
N SER A 398 19.79 -34.47 -41.66
CA SER A 398 19.14 -33.20 -41.26
C SER A 398 18.97 -32.37 -42.53
N PRO A 399 18.03 -31.48 -42.71
CA PRO A 399 17.97 -30.21 -42.06
C PRO A 399 16.62 -29.45 -42.08
N ALA A 400 16.77 -28.21 -41.67
CA ALA A 400 16.02 -26.98 -42.01
C ALA A 400 14.99 -26.58 -40.97
N ASP A 401 15.36 -25.64 -40.10
CA ASP A 401 15.44 -24.22 -40.34
C ASP A 401 14.07 -23.60 -40.71
N ALA A 402 13.43 -23.01 -39.71
CA ALA A 402 12.42 -21.99 -39.92
C ALA A 402 12.50 -20.94 -38.77
N SER A 403 13.15 -19.86 -39.12
CA SER A 403 13.22 -18.63 -38.31
C SER A 403 11.84 -18.05 -38.02
N PRO A 404 11.59 -17.50 -36.81
CA PRO A 404 10.43 -16.68 -36.54
C PRO A 404 10.72 -15.23 -36.90
N GLN A 405 9.76 -14.61 -37.56
CA GLN A 405 9.74 -13.22 -37.93
C GLN A 405 9.71 -12.30 -36.71
N GLU A 406 10.60 -11.33 -36.75
CA GLU A 406 10.76 -10.22 -35.86
C GLU A 406 9.60 -9.21 -35.99
N VAL A 407 8.74 -9.09 -34.98
CA VAL A 407 7.72 -8.03 -34.88
C VAL A 407 8.32 -6.86 -34.12
N LYS A 408 8.64 -5.78 -34.83
CA LYS A 408 9.09 -4.49 -34.29
C LYS A 408 8.01 -3.87 -33.40
N PRO A 409 8.32 -3.44 -32.16
CA PRO A 409 7.42 -2.60 -31.37
C PRO A 409 7.45 -1.16 -31.87
N LYS A 410 6.29 -0.59 -32.11
CA LYS A 410 6.05 0.83 -32.42
C LYS A 410 6.58 1.73 -31.29
N GLY A 411 7.43 2.66 -31.66
CA GLY A 411 8.08 3.62 -30.77
C GLY A 411 7.08 4.51 -30.05
N SER A 412 7.27 4.58 -28.73
CA SER A 412 6.66 5.59 -27.86
C SER A 412 7.29 6.95 -28.16
N SER A 413 6.45 7.90 -28.54
CA SER A 413 6.81 9.23 -28.98
C SER A 413 7.49 10.04 -27.86
N LYS A 414 8.73 10.47 -28.10
CA LYS A 414 9.46 11.44 -27.28
C LYS A 414 8.69 12.74 -27.02
N THR A 415 7.66 13.01 -27.80
CA THR A 415 6.77 14.16 -27.70
C THR A 415 5.91 14.16 -26.43
N GLN A 416 5.49 13.00 -25.92
CA GLN A 416 4.69 12.93 -24.69
C GLN A 416 5.49 13.26 -23.43
N VAL A 417 6.77 12.90 -23.37
CA VAL A 417 7.62 13.20 -22.22
C VAL A 417 7.94 14.69 -22.12
N ILE A 418 8.16 15.34 -23.26
CA ILE A 418 8.41 16.79 -23.34
C ILE A 418 7.16 17.57 -22.90
N LEU A 419 5.98 17.10 -23.23
CA LEU A 419 4.72 17.77 -22.87
C LEU A 419 4.45 17.76 -21.37
N VAL A 420 4.81 16.68 -20.68
CA VAL A 420 4.68 16.58 -19.21
C VAL A 420 5.67 17.51 -18.51
N ILE A 421 6.91 17.60 -18.98
CA ILE A 421 7.94 18.49 -18.40
C ILE A 421 7.54 19.96 -18.54
N VAL A 422 7.01 20.36 -19.72
CA VAL A 422 6.55 21.73 -19.94
C VAL A 422 5.36 22.05 -19.05
N LEU A 423 4.45 21.12 -18.83
CA LEU A 423 3.28 21.32 -17.95
C LEU A 423 3.68 21.55 -16.49
N VAL A 424 4.66 20.79 -15.98
CA VAL A 424 5.17 20.95 -14.61
C VAL A 424 5.87 22.30 -14.44
N LEU A 425 6.64 22.74 -15.42
CA LEU A 425 7.32 24.05 -15.38
C LEU A 425 6.33 25.22 -15.41
N VAL A 426 5.24 25.10 -16.15
CA VAL A 426 4.19 26.13 -16.21
C VAL A 426 3.44 26.23 -14.87
N ILE A 427 3.15 25.09 -14.24
CA ILE A 427 2.49 25.06 -12.91
C ILE A 427 3.39 25.67 -11.84
N LEU A 428 4.68 25.37 -11.84
CA LEU A 428 5.65 25.93 -10.91
C LEU A 428 5.85 27.44 -11.13
N GLY A 429 5.85 27.90 -12.37
CA GLY A 429 5.94 29.33 -12.72
C GLY A 429 4.70 30.12 -12.26
N ALA A 430 3.50 29.55 -12.41
CA ALA A 430 2.26 30.16 -11.96
C ALA A 430 2.16 30.27 -10.42
N LEU A 431 2.66 29.24 -9.70
CA LEU A 431 2.75 29.27 -8.24
C LEU A 431 3.73 30.35 -7.73
N ALA A 432 4.88 30.47 -8.39
CA ALA A 432 5.88 31.51 -8.07
C ALA A 432 5.34 32.93 -8.30
N ALA A 433 4.62 33.15 -9.40
CA ALA A 433 3.99 34.45 -9.69
C ALA A 433 2.88 34.81 -8.70
N ALA A 434 2.08 33.84 -8.25
CA ALA A 434 1.04 34.04 -7.25
C ALA A 434 1.61 34.37 -5.86
N LEU A 435 2.79 33.85 -5.52
CA LEU A 435 3.48 34.14 -4.26
C LEU A 435 4.18 35.49 -4.27
N LEU A 436 4.66 35.93 -5.42
CA LEU A 436 5.32 37.24 -5.57
C LEU A 436 4.30 38.40 -5.65
N GLY A 437 3.09 38.16 -6.15
CA GLY A 437 2.03 39.15 -6.24
C GLY A 437 1.42 39.58 -4.91
N LYS A 438 1.63 38.85 -3.81
CA LYS A 438 1.08 39.17 -2.47
C LYS A 438 1.92 40.15 -1.64
N LYS A 439 3.02 40.72 -2.17
CA LYS A 439 3.91 41.65 -1.44
C LYS A 439 3.82 43.11 -1.86
N LYS A 440 2.76 43.53 -2.56
CA LYS A 440 2.48 44.93 -2.82
C LYS A 440 1.02 45.26 -2.46
N LYS A 441 0.75 45.35 -1.20
CA LYS A 441 -0.29 46.20 -0.59
C LYS A 441 0.08 46.42 0.88
#